data_c64656cc88b230d434e9a598371bc5a1
#
_entry.id   c64656cc88b230d434e9a598371bc5a1
#
_cell.length_a   1.000
_cell.length_b   1.000
_cell.length_c   1.000
_cell.angle_alpha   90.00
_cell.angle_beta   90.00
_cell.angle_gamma   90.00
#
_symmetry.space_group_name_H-M   'P 1'
#
loop_
_entity.id
_entity.type
_entity.pdbx_description
1 polymer ?
#
loop_
_entity_poly.entity_id
_entity_poly.type
_entity_poly.pdbx_seq_one_letter_code
_entity_poly.pdbx_strand_id
1 'polypeptide(L)'
;MDFVADNLFNGRRIRALAIVDNFSRECLAIQVGQGLRGEDVVVVMERLKQMKRRVPLRLQTDNGSEFISKSLDRWAYENKVTMDFSRPGKPTDNALVESFNDRLRDECLNVHWFLSLEDAQEKIECWRQEYNQQRPHSSLNNLTPEEFIRSLQKGPDL
;
A
#
# COMPACT_ATOMS: atom_id res chain seq x y z
N MET A 1 0.34 1.24 -6.00
CA MET A 1 -0.02 2.04 -4.80
C MET A 1 -1.06 3.09 -5.11
N ASP A 2 -1.77 3.52 -4.12
CA ASP A 2 -2.89 4.45 -4.29
C ASP A 2 -3.21 5.14 -2.97
N PHE A 3 -3.91 6.27 -3.05
CA PHE A 3 -4.38 7.01 -1.87
C PHE A 3 -5.85 6.77 -1.61
N VAL A 4 -6.20 6.72 -0.32
CA VAL A 4 -7.59 6.73 0.15
C VAL A 4 -7.75 7.88 1.13
N ALA A 5 -8.85 8.60 1.02
CA ALA A 5 -9.15 9.73 1.91
C ALA A 5 -10.22 9.36 2.93
N ASP A 6 -10.11 9.91 4.13
CA ASP A 6 -11.11 9.81 5.18
C ASP A 6 -11.00 11.04 6.08
N ASN A 7 -11.81 11.09 7.13
CA ASN A 7 -11.82 12.20 8.08
C ASN A 7 -11.66 11.69 9.51
N LEU A 8 -11.02 12.52 10.34
CA LEU A 8 -11.03 12.33 11.79
C LEU A 8 -12.41 12.74 12.35
N PHE A 9 -12.66 12.34 13.58
CA PHE A 9 -13.92 12.69 14.27
C PHE A 9 -14.19 14.20 14.31
N ASN A 10 -13.13 15.01 14.41
CA ASN A 10 -13.25 16.48 14.42
C ASN A 10 -13.41 17.10 13.03
N GLY A 11 -13.55 16.29 11.98
CA GLY A 11 -13.72 16.74 10.61
C GLY A 11 -12.42 17.00 9.84
N ARG A 12 -11.27 16.91 10.46
CA ARG A 12 -9.98 17.07 9.78
C ARG A 12 -9.75 15.94 8.80
N ARG A 13 -9.34 16.29 7.60
CA ARG A 13 -9.10 15.32 6.53
C ARG A 13 -7.78 14.59 6.73
N ILE A 14 -7.82 13.28 6.48
CA ILE A 14 -6.64 12.43 6.47
C ILE A 14 -6.57 11.66 5.15
N ARG A 15 -5.38 11.21 4.80
CA ARG A 15 -5.15 10.37 3.63
C ARG A 15 -4.32 9.16 4.06
N ALA A 16 -4.56 8.04 3.39
CA ALA A 16 -3.80 6.82 3.59
C ALA A 16 -3.18 6.41 2.26
N LEU A 17 -1.87 6.23 2.24
CA LEU A 17 -1.15 5.68 1.09
C LEU A 17 -1.02 4.18 1.27
N ALA A 18 -1.69 3.40 0.43
CA ALA A 18 -1.64 1.95 0.44
C ALA A 18 -0.65 1.44 -0.61
N ILE A 19 0.25 0.55 -0.20
CA ILE A 19 1.23 -0.08 -1.07
C ILE A 19 1.07 -1.59 -0.95
N VAL A 20 0.70 -2.24 -2.05
CA VAL A 20 0.39 -3.67 -2.10
C VAL A 20 1.31 -4.35 -3.12
N ASP A 21 1.85 -5.50 -2.75
CA ASP A 21 2.62 -6.34 -3.66
C ASP A 21 1.66 -7.18 -4.50
N ASN A 22 1.70 -6.98 -5.81
CA ASN A 22 0.81 -7.69 -6.73
C ASN A 22 1.08 -9.20 -6.77
N PHE A 23 2.29 -9.62 -6.47
CA PHE A 23 2.65 -11.04 -6.49
C PHE A 23 2.18 -11.78 -5.24
N SER A 24 2.54 -11.27 -4.05
CA SER A 24 2.24 -11.92 -2.77
C SER A 24 0.91 -11.47 -2.17
N ARG A 25 0.28 -10.45 -2.70
CA ARG A 25 -0.89 -9.77 -2.12
C ARG A 25 -0.62 -9.13 -0.76
N GLU A 26 0.63 -9.11 -0.31
CA GLU A 26 1.00 -8.47 0.94
C GLU A 26 0.74 -6.96 0.87
N CYS A 27 0.10 -6.41 1.89
CA CYS A 27 0.06 -4.98 2.08
C CYS A 27 1.35 -4.56 2.78
N LEU A 28 2.25 -3.94 2.02
CA LEU A 28 3.59 -3.57 2.51
C LEU A 28 3.55 -2.42 3.49
N ALA A 29 2.65 -1.46 3.26
CA ALA A 29 2.51 -0.28 4.10
C ALA A 29 1.16 0.38 3.87
N ILE A 30 0.63 1.01 4.93
CA ILE A 30 -0.44 1.99 4.83
C ILE A 30 0.03 3.21 5.63
N GLN A 31 0.51 4.23 4.94
CA GLN A 31 0.99 5.46 5.57
C GLN A 31 -0.16 6.44 5.70
N VAL A 32 -0.48 6.84 6.94
CA VAL A 32 -1.58 7.75 7.24
C VAL A 32 -1.03 9.11 7.63
N GLY A 33 -1.59 10.16 7.04
CA GLY A 33 -1.19 11.53 7.33
C GLY A 33 -2.23 12.53 6.85
N GLN A 34 -2.03 13.80 7.21
CA GLN A 34 -2.95 14.87 6.82
C GLN A 34 -2.55 15.50 5.49
N GLY A 35 -1.26 15.59 5.20
CA GLY A 35 -0.77 16.22 3.98
C GLY A 35 0.35 15.43 3.34
N LEU A 36 0.06 14.26 2.79
CA LEU A 36 1.05 13.41 2.13
C LEU A 36 1.36 13.95 0.74
N ARG A 37 2.62 14.27 0.50
CA ARG A 37 3.14 14.79 -0.77
C ARG A 37 4.08 13.78 -1.42
N GLY A 38 4.62 14.13 -2.58
CA GLY A 38 5.58 13.28 -3.29
C GLY A 38 6.81 12.92 -2.46
N GLU A 39 7.33 13.87 -1.67
CA GLU A 39 8.45 13.62 -0.76
C GLU A 39 8.09 12.59 0.33
N ASP A 40 6.86 12.61 0.78
CA ASP A 40 6.38 11.65 1.80
C ASP A 40 6.28 10.25 1.21
N VAL A 41 5.89 10.13 -0.06
CA VAL A 41 5.89 8.86 -0.78
C VAL A 41 7.31 8.29 -0.85
N VAL A 42 8.29 9.13 -1.16
CA VAL A 42 9.70 8.75 -1.20
C VAL A 42 10.17 8.23 0.16
N VAL A 43 9.79 8.90 1.26
CA VAL A 43 10.14 8.45 2.62
C VAL A 43 9.60 7.04 2.89
N VAL A 44 8.37 6.78 2.50
CA VAL A 44 7.76 5.45 2.67
C VAL A 44 8.50 4.40 1.83
N MET A 45 8.78 4.70 0.57
CA MET A 45 9.50 3.79 -0.31
C MET A 45 10.92 3.50 0.19
N GLU A 46 11.62 4.52 0.68
CA GLU A 46 12.96 4.34 1.25
C GLU A 46 12.92 3.48 2.50
N ARG A 47 11.92 3.66 3.36
CA ARG A 47 11.72 2.82 4.55
C ARG A 47 11.48 1.36 4.16
N LEU A 48 10.63 1.12 3.16
CA LEU A 48 10.36 -0.23 2.67
C LEU A 48 11.61 -0.88 2.07
N LYS A 49 12.40 -0.11 1.34
CA LYS A 49 13.70 -0.57 0.80
C LYS A 49 14.61 -1.03 1.94
N GLN A 50 14.72 -0.27 3.01
CA GLN A 50 15.54 -0.62 4.17
C GLN A 50 15.02 -1.88 4.85
N MET A 51 13.71 -2.00 5.04
CA MET A 51 13.09 -3.13 5.72
C MET A 51 13.17 -4.42 4.91
N LYS A 52 12.90 -4.35 3.62
CA LYS A 52 12.87 -5.53 2.73
C LYS A 52 14.21 -5.83 2.10
N ARG A 53 15.18 -4.91 2.18
CA ARG A 53 16.50 -4.99 1.55
C ARG A 53 16.41 -5.23 0.05
N ARG A 54 15.38 -4.71 -0.58
CA ARG A 54 15.14 -4.78 -2.02
C ARG A 54 14.17 -3.68 -2.43
N VAL A 55 14.11 -3.43 -3.74
CA VAL A 55 13.14 -2.51 -4.34
C VAL A 55 12.30 -3.28 -5.34
N PRO A 56 11.08 -2.80 -5.65
CA PRO A 56 10.30 -3.42 -6.71
C PRO A 56 10.94 -3.16 -8.08
N LEU A 57 10.69 -4.06 -9.03
CA LEU A 57 11.06 -3.81 -10.42
C LEU A 57 10.20 -2.71 -11.03
N ARG A 58 8.94 -2.69 -10.65
CA ARG A 58 7.92 -1.78 -11.21
C ARG A 58 7.01 -1.29 -10.10
N LEU A 59 6.68 -0.02 -10.17
CA LEU A 59 5.77 0.62 -9.21
C LEU A 59 4.57 1.17 -9.98
N GLN A 60 3.41 0.51 -9.80
CA GLN A 60 2.17 0.91 -10.46
C GLN A 60 1.45 1.98 -9.64
N THR A 61 1.06 3.06 -10.30
CA THR A 61 0.34 4.17 -9.67
C THR A 61 -0.68 4.74 -10.65
N ASP A 62 -1.58 5.57 -10.16
CA ASP A 62 -2.38 6.44 -11.01
C ASP A 62 -1.57 7.70 -11.40
N ASN A 63 -2.23 8.66 -12.03
CA ASN A 63 -1.61 9.90 -12.48
C ASN A 63 -1.74 11.04 -11.47
N GLY A 64 -1.91 10.72 -10.18
CA GLY A 64 -1.97 11.72 -9.12
C GLY A 64 -0.70 12.54 -9.03
N SER A 65 -0.84 13.81 -8.61
CA SER A 65 0.29 14.73 -8.56
C SER A 65 1.40 14.28 -7.62
N GLU A 66 1.07 13.52 -6.58
CA GLU A 66 2.04 12.97 -5.62
C GLU A 66 2.91 11.90 -6.26
N PHE A 67 2.38 11.19 -7.26
CA PHE A 67 3.09 10.14 -7.98
C PHE A 67 3.86 10.69 -9.19
N ILE A 68 3.38 11.80 -9.77
CA ILE A 68 4.06 12.52 -10.85
C ILE A 68 4.92 13.62 -10.23
N SER A 69 5.75 13.27 -9.26
CA SER A 69 6.62 14.22 -8.59
C SER A 69 8.07 14.01 -9.01
N LYS A 70 8.82 15.11 -9.02
CA LYS A 70 10.27 15.05 -9.31
C LYS A 70 11.00 14.21 -8.28
N SER A 71 10.58 14.27 -7.02
CA SER A 71 11.18 13.51 -5.92
C SER A 71 11.04 12.00 -6.13
N LEU A 72 9.82 11.55 -6.46
CA LEU A 72 9.57 10.14 -6.69
C LEU A 72 10.24 9.63 -7.97
N ASP A 73 10.19 10.43 -9.04
CA ASP A 73 10.84 10.11 -10.29
C ASP A 73 12.35 9.93 -10.10
N ARG A 74 12.97 10.84 -9.36
CA ARG A 74 14.39 10.76 -9.01
C ARG A 74 14.71 9.51 -8.19
N TRP A 75 13.90 9.23 -7.17
CA TRP A 75 14.08 8.03 -6.34
C TRP A 75 14.01 6.76 -7.18
N ALA A 76 13.01 6.68 -8.07
CA ALA A 76 12.83 5.54 -8.95
C ALA A 76 14.03 5.37 -9.89
N TYR A 77 14.51 6.45 -10.48
CA TYR A 77 15.68 6.42 -11.35
C TYR A 77 16.93 5.92 -10.60
N GLU A 78 17.19 6.48 -9.43
CA GLU A 78 18.35 6.10 -8.61
C GLU A 78 18.31 4.64 -8.14
N ASN A 79 17.13 4.08 -7.95
CA ASN A 79 16.93 2.72 -7.48
C ASN A 79 16.57 1.74 -8.60
N LYS A 80 16.59 2.18 -9.84
CA LYS A 80 16.28 1.35 -11.03
C LYS A 80 14.87 0.76 -10.97
N VAL A 81 13.93 1.53 -10.46
CA VAL A 81 12.51 1.17 -10.40
C VAL A 81 11.80 1.81 -11.59
N THR A 82 11.04 1.02 -12.33
CA THR A 82 10.22 1.52 -13.43
C THR A 82 8.90 2.04 -12.89
N MET A 83 8.61 3.33 -13.13
CA MET A 83 7.30 3.88 -12.83
C MET A 83 6.32 3.47 -13.93
N ASP A 84 5.21 2.89 -13.52
CA ASP A 84 4.17 2.39 -14.41
C ASP A 84 2.85 3.09 -14.09
N PHE A 85 2.57 4.18 -14.82
CA PHE A 85 1.35 4.96 -14.60
C PHE A 85 0.18 4.32 -15.31
N SER A 86 -0.97 4.23 -14.61
CA SER A 86 -2.19 3.71 -15.22
C SER A 86 -2.62 4.62 -16.38
N ARG A 87 -3.07 3.99 -17.47
CA ARG A 87 -3.50 4.70 -18.67
C ARG A 87 -4.85 5.35 -18.42
N PRO A 88 -5.06 6.59 -18.88
CA PRO A 88 -6.37 7.23 -18.77
C PRO A 88 -7.46 6.36 -19.39
N GLY A 89 -8.59 6.19 -18.71
CA GLY A 89 -9.71 5.39 -19.19
C GLY A 89 -9.49 3.90 -19.16
N LYS A 90 -8.47 3.39 -18.50
CA LYS A 90 -8.19 1.95 -18.34
C LYS A 90 -8.28 1.56 -16.87
N PRO A 91 -9.49 1.30 -16.35
CA PRO A 91 -9.69 1.05 -14.92
C PRO A 91 -9.01 -0.22 -14.41
N THR A 92 -8.71 -1.17 -15.29
CA THR A 92 -8.04 -2.42 -14.91
C THR A 92 -6.56 -2.25 -14.61
N ASP A 93 -5.94 -1.14 -15.02
CA ASP A 93 -4.50 -0.94 -14.88
C ASP A 93 -4.05 -0.86 -13.40
N ASN A 94 -4.94 -0.50 -12.47
CA ASN A 94 -4.65 -0.39 -11.04
C ASN A 94 -5.66 -1.16 -10.18
N ALA A 95 -6.27 -2.20 -10.74
CA ALA A 95 -7.41 -2.88 -10.14
C ALA A 95 -7.11 -3.56 -8.81
N LEU A 96 -5.90 -4.09 -8.62
CA LEU A 96 -5.55 -4.79 -7.37
C LEU A 96 -5.54 -3.85 -6.16
N VAL A 97 -4.90 -2.69 -6.29
CA VAL A 97 -4.87 -1.73 -5.18
C VAL A 97 -6.23 -1.08 -4.98
N GLU A 98 -7.00 -0.89 -6.03
CA GLU A 98 -8.37 -0.37 -5.91
C GLU A 98 -9.26 -1.35 -5.14
N SER A 99 -9.18 -2.64 -5.47
CA SER A 99 -9.90 -3.69 -4.74
C SER A 99 -9.46 -3.77 -3.28
N PHE A 100 -8.16 -3.64 -3.04
CA PHE A 100 -7.63 -3.57 -1.68
C PHE A 100 -8.20 -2.36 -0.91
N ASN A 101 -8.24 -1.21 -1.55
CA ASN A 101 -8.76 0.02 -0.94
C ASN A 101 -10.25 -0.09 -0.60
N ASP A 102 -11.02 -0.78 -1.42
CA ASP A 102 -12.44 -1.04 -1.12
C ASP A 102 -12.58 -1.84 0.17
N ARG A 103 -11.74 -2.87 0.36
CA ARG A 103 -11.76 -3.67 1.60
C ARG A 103 -11.29 -2.87 2.81
N LEU A 104 -10.26 -2.05 2.65
CA LEU A 104 -9.81 -1.14 3.70
C LEU A 104 -10.95 -0.21 4.13
N ARG A 105 -11.66 0.34 3.17
CA ARG A 105 -12.78 1.22 3.43
C ARG A 105 -13.91 0.49 4.16
N ASP A 106 -14.32 -0.66 3.66
CA ASP A 106 -15.44 -1.42 4.21
C ASP A 106 -15.13 -1.99 5.59
N GLU A 107 -13.93 -2.48 5.82
CA GLU A 107 -13.57 -3.25 7.02
C GLU A 107 -12.90 -2.40 8.10
N CYS A 108 -12.38 -1.23 7.76
CA CYS A 108 -11.64 -0.41 8.70
C CYS A 108 -12.15 1.04 8.73
N LEU A 109 -12.10 1.76 7.62
CA LEU A 109 -12.39 3.18 7.61
C LEU A 109 -13.85 3.48 7.97
N ASN A 110 -14.79 2.70 7.44
CA ASN A 110 -16.22 2.90 7.66
C ASN A 110 -16.71 2.36 9.01
N VAL A 111 -15.94 1.54 9.68
CA VAL A 111 -16.31 0.92 10.97
C VAL A 111 -15.77 1.67 12.18
N HIS A 112 -14.79 2.55 12.00
CA HIS A 112 -14.13 3.24 13.09
C HIS A 112 -14.37 4.75 13.07
N TRP A 113 -14.46 5.33 14.27
CA TRP A 113 -14.34 6.77 14.49
C TRP A 113 -12.90 7.05 14.91
N PHE A 114 -12.16 7.77 14.07
CA PHE A 114 -10.78 8.12 14.40
C PHE A 114 -10.75 9.40 15.21
N LEU A 115 -10.34 9.28 16.48
CA LEU A 115 -10.35 10.39 17.42
C LEU A 115 -9.16 11.33 17.22
N SER A 116 -8.07 10.82 16.66
CA SER A 116 -6.84 11.56 16.40
C SER A 116 -6.11 10.93 15.22
N LEU A 117 -5.08 11.61 14.71
CA LEU A 117 -4.21 11.05 13.68
C LEU A 117 -3.52 9.78 14.18
N GLU A 118 -3.02 9.80 15.40
CA GLU A 118 -2.35 8.65 16.03
C GLU A 118 -3.31 7.48 16.18
N ASP A 119 -4.56 7.74 16.56
CA ASP A 119 -5.59 6.71 16.65
C ASP A 119 -5.87 6.08 15.30
N ALA A 120 -5.97 6.89 14.24
CA ALA A 120 -6.14 6.39 12.88
C ALA A 120 -4.95 5.53 12.44
N GLN A 121 -3.74 6.00 12.68
CA GLN A 121 -2.52 5.27 12.33
C GLN A 121 -2.49 3.91 13.01
N GLU A 122 -2.82 3.85 14.28
CA GLU A 122 -2.81 2.62 15.08
C GLU A 122 -3.85 1.61 14.59
N LYS A 123 -5.09 2.04 14.40
CA LYS A 123 -6.18 1.17 13.96
C LYS A 123 -5.97 0.65 12.56
N ILE A 124 -5.50 1.50 11.65
CA ILE A 124 -5.23 1.11 10.27
C ILE A 124 -4.05 0.14 10.19
N GLU A 125 -2.99 0.37 10.99
CA GLU A 125 -1.85 -0.55 11.05
C GLU A 125 -2.26 -1.91 11.60
N CYS A 126 -3.11 -1.95 12.61
CA CYS A 126 -3.66 -3.19 13.15
C CYS A 126 -4.43 -3.96 12.08
N TRP A 127 -5.27 -3.28 11.31
CA TRP A 127 -6.00 -3.89 10.21
C TRP A 127 -5.05 -4.43 9.12
N ARG A 128 -3.99 -3.67 8.79
CA ARG A 128 -3.01 -4.11 7.80
C ARG A 128 -2.35 -5.43 8.21
N GLN A 129 -1.94 -5.53 9.47
CA GLN A 129 -1.33 -6.75 9.99
C GLN A 129 -2.29 -7.93 9.94
N GLU A 130 -3.54 -7.73 10.32
CA GLU A 130 -4.57 -8.78 10.23
C GLU A 130 -4.82 -9.21 8.79
N TYR A 131 -4.84 -8.25 7.86
CA TYR A 131 -4.99 -8.54 6.43
C TYR A 131 -3.88 -9.49 5.95
N ASN A 132 -2.65 -9.20 6.29
CA ASN A 132 -1.51 -10.01 5.87
C ASN A 132 -1.46 -11.39 6.54
N GLN A 133 -1.91 -11.48 7.79
CA GLN A 133 -1.76 -12.70 8.61
C GLN A 133 -2.98 -13.62 8.54
N GLN A 134 -4.16 -13.10 8.27
CA GLN A 134 -5.39 -13.85 8.44
C GLN A 134 -6.28 -13.94 7.20
N ARG A 135 -6.10 -13.08 6.21
CA ARG A 135 -6.97 -13.09 5.04
C ARG A 135 -6.47 -14.05 3.97
N PRO A 136 -7.20 -15.15 3.70
CA PRO A 136 -6.84 -16.04 2.60
C PRO A 136 -7.21 -15.42 1.24
N HIS A 137 -6.40 -15.72 0.22
CA HIS A 137 -6.62 -15.26 -1.15
C HIS A 137 -6.73 -16.44 -2.09
N SER A 138 -7.76 -16.46 -2.94
CA SER A 138 -7.95 -17.52 -3.93
C SER A 138 -6.78 -17.59 -4.92
N SER A 139 -6.21 -16.45 -5.27
CA SER A 139 -5.04 -16.38 -6.16
C SER A 139 -3.77 -16.97 -5.54
N LEU A 140 -3.75 -17.19 -4.22
CA LEU A 140 -2.64 -17.76 -3.48
C LEU A 140 -2.98 -19.19 -2.97
N ASN A 141 -3.88 -19.90 -3.62
CA ASN A 141 -4.38 -21.20 -3.19
C ASN A 141 -4.97 -21.14 -1.78
N ASN A 142 -5.70 -20.07 -1.48
CA ASN A 142 -6.33 -19.79 -0.18
C ASN A 142 -5.34 -19.61 0.98
N LEU A 143 -4.08 -19.33 0.69
CA LEU A 143 -3.13 -18.91 1.70
C LEU A 143 -3.28 -17.43 2.01
N THR A 144 -2.90 -17.03 3.21
CA THR A 144 -2.72 -15.61 3.53
C THR A 144 -1.45 -15.09 2.87
N PRO A 145 -1.29 -13.77 2.67
CA PRO A 145 -0.03 -13.22 2.17
C PRO A 145 1.19 -13.67 2.96
N GLU A 146 1.10 -13.67 4.28
CA GLU A 146 2.20 -14.11 5.15
C GLU A 146 2.54 -15.58 4.94
N GLU A 147 1.53 -16.46 4.88
CA GLU A 147 1.73 -17.87 4.60
C GLU A 147 2.36 -18.13 3.24
N PHE A 148 1.91 -17.38 2.23
CA PHE A 148 2.45 -17.48 0.88
C PHE A 148 3.93 -17.09 0.84
N ILE A 149 4.30 -15.98 1.46
CA ILE A 149 5.70 -15.52 1.54
C ILE A 149 6.55 -16.56 2.27
N ARG A 150 6.05 -17.09 3.37
CA ARG A 150 6.75 -18.12 4.14
C ARG A 150 6.97 -19.38 3.30
N SER A 151 6.01 -19.78 2.47
CA SER A 151 6.15 -20.93 1.59
C SER A 151 7.26 -20.75 0.56
N LEU A 152 7.48 -19.53 0.09
CA LEU A 152 8.56 -19.21 -0.85
C LEU A 152 9.94 -19.28 -0.18
N GLN A 153 10.02 -18.97 1.10
CA GLN A 153 11.28 -18.96 1.85
C GLN A 153 11.79 -20.35 2.21
N LYS A 154 10.92 -21.35 2.20
CA LYS A 154 11.31 -22.72 2.54
C LYS A 154 12.23 -23.37 1.51
N GLY A 155 12.29 -22.82 0.29
CA GLY A 155 13.08 -23.41 -0.76
C GLY A 155 12.59 -24.79 -1.19
N PRO A 156 13.23 -25.43 -2.18
CA PRO A 156 12.88 -26.79 -2.53
C PRO A 156 13.20 -27.70 -1.35
N ASP A 157 12.21 -28.45 -0.96
CA ASP A 157 12.33 -29.36 0.17
C ASP A 157 13.28 -30.50 -0.21
N LEU A 158 14.26 -30.66 0.60
CA LEU A 158 15.27 -31.68 0.37
C LEU A 158 14.84 -33.03 0.90
#